data_2fb5774874f42993186b3e8e144d8108
#
_entry.id   2fb5774874f42993186b3e8e144d8108
#
_cell.length_a   1.000
_cell.length_b   1.000
_cell.length_c   1.000
_cell.angle_alpha   90.00
_cell.angle_beta   90.00
_cell.angle_gamma   90.00
#
_symmetry.space_group_name_H-M   'P 1'
#
loop_
_entity.id
_entity.type
_entity.pdbx_description
1 polymer ?
#
loop_
_entity_poly.entity_id
_entity_poly.type
_entity_poly.pdbx_seq_one_letter_code
_entity_poly.pdbx_strand_id
1 'polypeptide(L)'
;MKKTLFIIPAVFLLQACTTVNVKKVDASTHAIKLVCIEQNPKVLVSDMLTVLEDGFQRYNIGTLVYREKMPERCEYKLWYTATRGWDLAPFMNRAELRLRYRDELIASATYNHSGGFALNKWASTSTKMTPVIDELLSGFDTKSAK
;
A
#
# COMPACT_ATOMS: atom_id res chain seq x y z
N MET A 1 31.61 -47.82 -23.05
CA MET A 1 30.38 -47.34 -22.41
C MET A 1 30.68 -45.97 -21.76
N LYS A 2 30.33 -44.87 -22.43
CA LYS A 2 30.57 -43.51 -21.93
C LYS A 2 29.39 -43.12 -21.05
N LYS A 3 29.59 -42.96 -19.73
CA LYS A 3 28.61 -42.44 -18.81
C LYS A 3 28.58 -40.91 -18.94
N THR A 4 27.57 -40.40 -19.61
CA THR A 4 27.29 -38.95 -19.68
C THR A 4 26.68 -38.50 -18.36
N LEU A 5 27.46 -37.79 -17.54
CA LEU A 5 27.00 -37.19 -16.30
C LEU A 5 26.21 -35.92 -16.62
N PHE A 6 24.89 -35.97 -16.53
CA PHE A 6 23.99 -34.83 -16.69
C PHE A 6 24.08 -33.98 -15.40
N ILE A 7 24.83 -32.88 -15.47
CA ILE A 7 24.84 -31.86 -14.40
C ILE A 7 23.60 -30.99 -14.63
N ILE A 8 22.56 -31.20 -13.83
CA ILE A 8 21.38 -30.31 -13.77
C ILE A 8 21.79 -29.07 -12.99
N PRO A 9 21.80 -27.85 -13.60
CA PRO A 9 22.02 -26.64 -12.84
C PRO A 9 20.80 -26.42 -11.93
N ALA A 10 21.02 -26.52 -10.62
CA ALA A 10 20.04 -26.11 -9.62
C ALA A 10 19.88 -24.59 -9.70
N VAL A 11 18.87 -24.12 -10.45
CA VAL A 11 18.47 -22.71 -10.45
C VAL A 11 17.83 -22.41 -9.10
N PHE A 12 18.62 -21.86 -8.20
CA PHE A 12 18.12 -21.25 -6.95
C PHE A 12 17.28 -20.04 -7.35
N LEU A 13 15.97 -20.19 -7.36
CA LEU A 13 15.01 -19.08 -7.43
C LEU A 13 15.13 -18.31 -6.13
N LEU A 14 15.91 -17.23 -6.12
CA LEU A 14 15.97 -16.25 -5.07
C LEU A 14 14.61 -15.54 -5.01
N GLN A 15 13.68 -16.07 -4.24
CA GLN A 15 12.38 -15.45 -4.03
C GLN A 15 12.58 -14.23 -3.15
N ALA A 16 12.46 -13.06 -3.73
CA ALA A 16 12.32 -11.83 -2.99
C ALA A 16 10.95 -11.83 -2.31
N CYS A 17 10.94 -12.01 -0.99
CA CYS A 17 9.71 -12.08 -0.23
C CYS A 17 9.13 -10.67 -0.01
N THR A 18 8.23 -10.27 -0.90
CA THR A 18 7.30 -9.18 -0.62
C THR A 18 6.02 -9.78 -0.06
N THR A 19 5.62 -9.33 1.13
CA THR A 19 4.38 -9.76 1.77
C THR A 19 3.38 -8.61 1.79
N VAL A 20 2.19 -8.87 1.28
CA VAL A 20 1.05 -7.95 1.32
C VAL A 20 -0.09 -8.66 2.04
N ASN A 21 -0.66 -7.99 3.06
CA ASN A 21 -1.85 -8.48 3.75
C ASN A 21 -2.88 -7.37 3.74
N VAL A 22 -4.08 -7.67 3.25
CA VAL A 22 -5.17 -6.70 3.15
C VAL A 22 -6.45 -7.24 3.77
N LYS A 23 -7.02 -6.46 4.71
CA LYS A 23 -8.42 -6.55 5.12
C LYS A 23 -9.17 -5.47 4.34
N LYS A 24 -9.87 -5.85 3.28
CA LYS A 24 -10.59 -4.91 2.41
C LYS A 24 -11.81 -4.30 3.10
N VAL A 25 -12.22 -3.12 2.63
CA VAL A 25 -13.49 -2.49 3.04
C VAL A 25 -14.65 -3.32 2.55
N ASP A 26 -15.67 -3.47 3.40
CA ASP A 26 -16.97 -3.95 2.96
C ASP A 26 -17.79 -2.78 2.39
N ALA A 27 -17.82 -2.66 1.07
CA ALA A 27 -18.53 -1.60 0.37
C ALA A 27 -20.06 -1.71 0.47
N SER A 28 -20.58 -2.88 0.86
CA SER A 28 -22.02 -3.05 1.10
C SER A 28 -22.46 -2.39 2.40
N THR A 29 -21.56 -2.29 3.36
CA THR A 29 -21.80 -1.71 4.70
C THR A 29 -21.35 -0.24 4.78
N HIS A 30 -20.32 0.14 4.01
CA HIS A 30 -19.70 1.47 4.08
C HIS A 30 -19.75 2.20 2.73
N ALA A 31 -20.62 3.18 2.59
CA ALA A 31 -20.70 4.06 1.42
C ALA A 31 -19.73 5.24 1.56
N ILE A 32 -18.44 5.00 1.37
CA ILE A 32 -17.39 6.00 1.58
C ILE A 32 -17.36 7.02 0.43
N LYS A 33 -17.53 8.30 0.73
CA LYS A 33 -17.38 9.41 -0.24
C LYS A 33 -16.22 10.34 0.09
N LEU A 34 -15.83 10.40 1.36
CA LEU A 34 -14.74 11.23 1.85
C LEU A 34 -13.92 10.47 2.88
N VAL A 35 -12.61 10.45 2.72
CA VAL A 35 -11.66 9.93 3.70
C VAL A 35 -10.75 11.06 4.17
N CYS A 36 -10.65 11.24 5.48
CA CYS A 36 -9.74 12.18 6.08
C CYS A 36 -8.42 11.51 6.43
N ILE A 37 -7.35 11.97 5.83
CA ILE A 37 -6.02 11.40 5.98
C ILE A 37 -5.25 12.19 7.04
N GLU A 38 -4.86 11.53 8.11
CA GLU A 38 -4.00 12.12 9.12
C GLU A 38 -2.56 12.18 8.58
N GLN A 39 -2.05 13.41 8.37
CA GLN A 39 -0.68 13.58 7.92
C GLN A 39 0.30 13.15 9.02
N ASN A 40 1.09 12.12 8.74
CA ASN A 40 2.09 11.62 9.68
C ASN A 40 3.47 12.23 9.38
N PRO A 41 3.96 13.19 10.20
CA PRO A 41 5.25 13.85 9.96
C PRO A 41 6.46 12.92 10.12
N LYS A 42 6.28 11.73 10.69
CA LYS A 42 7.33 10.73 10.84
C LYS A 42 7.56 9.89 9.57
N VAL A 43 6.68 10.01 8.58
CA VAL A 43 6.82 9.29 7.31
C VAL A 43 7.77 10.05 6.40
N LEU A 44 8.92 9.43 6.13
CA LEU A 44 9.99 9.99 5.27
C LEU A 44 9.85 9.59 3.79
N VAL A 45 8.83 8.82 3.43
CA VAL A 45 8.46 8.50 2.04
C VAL A 45 7.62 9.66 1.52
N SER A 46 8.27 10.59 0.84
CA SER A 46 7.74 11.94 0.54
C SER A 46 6.49 11.93 -0.35
N ASP A 47 6.37 10.95 -1.24
CA ASP A 47 5.26 10.78 -2.18
C ASP A 47 4.12 9.90 -1.66
N MET A 48 4.25 9.34 -0.44
CA MET A 48 3.25 8.42 0.12
C MET A 48 1.86 9.05 0.22
N LEU A 49 1.77 10.29 0.70
CA LEU A 49 0.50 10.99 0.83
C LEU A 49 -0.20 11.17 -0.52
N THR A 50 0.53 11.66 -1.53
CA THR A 50 0.01 11.82 -2.89
C THR A 50 -0.48 10.49 -3.48
N VAL A 51 0.29 9.41 -3.29
CA VAL A 51 -0.10 8.07 -3.75
C VAL A 51 -1.39 7.58 -3.09
N LEU A 52 -1.58 7.91 -1.79
CA LEU A 52 -2.84 7.59 -1.09
C LEU A 52 -4.01 8.40 -1.65
N GLU A 53 -3.85 9.73 -1.81
CA GLU A 53 -4.89 10.60 -2.37
C GLU A 53 -5.31 10.14 -3.77
N ASP A 54 -4.36 9.91 -4.67
CA ASP A 54 -4.60 9.39 -6.02
C ASP A 54 -5.30 8.03 -5.98
N GLY A 55 -4.89 7.18 -5.03
CA GLY A 55 -5.47 5.86 -4.83
C GLY A 55 -6.97 5.93 -4.53
N PHE A 56 -7.38 6.74 -3.56
CA PHE A 56 -8.79 6.92 -3.21
C PHE A 56 -9.59 7.61 -4.32
N GLN A 57 -8.99 8.59 -5.00
CA GLN A 57 -9.63 9.30 -6.12
C GLN A 57 -9.98 8.37 -7.28
N ARG A 58 -9.20 7.32 -7.55
CA ARG A 58 -9.53 6.32 -8.59
C ARG A 58 -10.86 5.61 -8.32
N TYR A 59 -11.29 5.54 -7.06
CA TYR A 59 -12.55 4.93 -6.62
C TYR A 59 -13.65 5.96 -6.33
N ASN A 60 -13.54 7.18 -6.88
CA ASN A 60 -14.48 8.30 -6.64
C ASN A 60 -14.62 8.69 -5.15
N ILE A 61 -13.62 8.38 -4.33
CA ILE A 61 -13.56 8.74 -2.93
C ILE A 61 -12.70 10.00 -2.80
N GLY A 62 -13.30 11.10 -2.33
CA GLY A 62 -12.56 12.33 -2.04
C GLY A 62 -11.65 12.16 -0.82
N THR A 63 -10.59 12.96 -0.77
CA THR A 63 -9.66 12.98 0.37
C THR A 63 -9.55 14.37 0.96
N LEU A 64 -9.30 14.44 2.26
CA LEU A 64 -8.99 15.66 2.99
C LEU A 64 -7.85 15.39 3.97
N VAL A 65 -6.74 16.09 3.79
CA VAL A 65 -5.57 15.94 4.66
C VAL A 65 -5.67 16.88 5.86
N TYR A 66 -5.40 16.38 7.07
CA TYR A 66 -5.34 17.18 8.28
C TYR A 66 -4.11 16.82 9.13
N ARG A 67 -3.69 17.71 10.02
CA ARG A 67 -2.47 17.55 10.84
C ARG A 67 -2.75 17.39 12.32
N GLU A 68 -3.60 18.24 12.89
CA GLU A 68 -3.79 18.30 14.34
C GLU A 68 -5.17 17.79 14.73
N LYS A 69 -6.23 18.47 14.28
CA LYS A 69 -7.60 18.14 14.62
C LYS A 69 -8.36 17.64 13.39
N MET A 70 -8.96 16.48 13.52
CA MET A 70 -9.84 15.96 12.48
C MET A 70 -11.06 16.86 12.31
N PRO A 71 -11.38 17.29 11.07
CA PRO A 71 -12.59 18.06 10.81
C PRO A 71 -13.86 17.29 11.19
N GLU A 72 -14.88 17.97 11.70
CA GLU A 72 -16.13 17.33 12.17
C GLU A 72 -16.89 16.58 11.08
N ARG A 73 -16.75 16.99 9.82
CA ARG A 73 -17.35 16.30 8.67
C ARG A 73 -16.70 14.96 8.31
N CYS A 74 -15.61 14.58 8.98
CA CYS A 74 -14.85 13.37 8.72
C CYS A 74 -15.39 12.21 9.56
N GLU A 75 -16.09 11.29 8.92
CA GLU A 75 -16.50 10.02 9.55
C GLU A 75 -15.47 8.91 9.33
N TYR A 76 -14.75 8.95 8.17
CA TYR A 76 -13.73 7.98 7.82
C TYR A 76 -12.35 8.59 7.95
N LYS A 77 -11.50 7.95 8.75
CA LYS A 77 -10.12 8.35 9.02
C LYS A 77 -9.13 7.33 8.48
N LEU A 78 -8.21 7.76 7.66
CA LEU A 78 -7.04 6.98 7.28
C LEU A 78 -5.84 7.41 8.10
N TRP A 79 -5.29 6.48 8.85
CA TRP A 79 -3.95 6.57 9.42
C TRP A 79 -2.99 5.72 8.58
N TYR A 80 -1.78 6.20 8.38
CA TYR A 80 -0.77 5.48 7.63
C TYR A 80 0.63 5.68 8.22
N THR A 81 1.49 4.71 7.97
CA THR A 81 2.93 4.84 8.17
C THR A 81 3.66 4.19 7.01
N ALA A 82 4.89 4.66 6.76
CA ALA A 82 5.80 4.05 5.81
C ALA A 82 7.23 4.25 6.27
N THR A 83 8.05 3.22 6.08
CA THR A 83 9.47 3.25 6.43
C THR A 83 10.34 3.04 5.20
N ARG A 84 11.57 3.56 5.27
CA ARG A 84 12.58 3.42 4.22
C ARG A 84 13.69 2.50 4.68
N GLY A 85 14.15 1.65 3.78
CA GLY A 85 15.42 0.96 3.87
C GLY A 85 16.47 1.62 2.98
N TRP A 86 17.70 1.22 3.15
CA TRP A 86 18.84 1.66 2.33
C TRP A 86 19.56 0.41 1.79
N ASP A 87 19.74 0.37 0.48
CA ASP A 87 20.60 -0.59 -0.19
C ASP A 87 20.92 -0.04 -1.58
N LEU A 88 22.16 0.46 -1.78
CA LEU A 88 22.62 1.26 -2.93
C LEU A 88 21.81 2.55 -3.16
N ALA A 89 20.52 2.53 -2.90
CA ALA A 89 19.60 3.67 -2.94
C ALA A 89 18.49 3.50 -1.87
N PRO A 90 17.86 4.60 -1.44
CA PRO A 90 16.72 4.51 -0.54
C PRO A 90 15.51 3.87 -1.24
N PHE A 91 14.79 3.01 -0.52
CA PHE A 91 13.56 2.38 -1.00
C PHE A 91 12.54 2.24 0.12
N MET A 92 11.24 2.25 -0.22
CA MET A 92 10.20 1.93 0.75
C MET A 92 10.25 0.42 1.05
N ASN A 93 10.47 0.06 2.31
CA ASN A 93 10.54 -1.33 2.76
C ASN A 93 9.28 -1.78 3.49
N ARG A 94 8.54 -0.87 4.12
CA ARG A 94 7.30 -1.19 4.81
C ARG A 94 6.30 -0.05 4.70
N ALA A 95 5.02 -0.39 4.59
CA ALA A 95 3.91 0.54 4.74
C ALA A 95 2.75 -0.14 5.48
N GLU A 96 1.99 0.64 6.20
CA GLU A 96 0.78 0.20 6.89
C GLU A 96 -0.30 1.25 6.72
N LEU A 97 -1.51 0.80 6.38
CA LEU A 97 -2.72 1.60 6.24
C LEU A 97 -3.77 1.09 7.21
N ARG A 98 -4.45 2.00 7.90
CA ARG A 98 -5.58 1.68 8.78
C ARG A 98 -6.73 2.63 8.51
N LEU A 99 -7.81 2.12 7.94
CA LEU A 99 -9.03 2.88 7.69
C LEU A 99 -10.03 2.61 8.80
N ARG A 100 -10.48 3.68 9.44
CA ARG A 100 -11.47 3.63 10.52
C ARG A 100 -12.73 4.38 10.14
N TYR A 101 -13.86 3.83 10.51
CA TYR A 101 -15.13 4.52 10.55
C TYR A 101 -15.39 4.92 12.00
N ARG A 102 -15.37 6.21 12.29
CA ARG A 102 -15.31 6.71 13.68
C ARG A 102 -14.12 6.07 14.41
N ASP A 103 -14.35 5.22 15.40
CA ASP A 103 -13.28 4.54 16.15
C ASP A 103 -13.09 3.06 15.74
N GLU A 104 -13.96 2.51 14.91
CA GLU A 104 -13.90 1.12 14.47
C GLU A 104 -12.91 0.93 13.29
N LEU A 105 -12.03 -0.07 13.38
CA LEU A 105 -11.14 -0.47 12.28
C LEU A 105 -11.92 -1.29 11.25
N ILE A 106 -12.29 -0.66 10.14
CA ILE A 106 -13.06 -1.30 9.06
C ILE A 106 -12.19 -1.95 7.99
N ALA A 107 -10.98 -1.42 7.76
CA ALA A 107 -10.05 -1.97 6.77
C ALA A 107 -8.60 -1.69 7.16
N SER A 108 -7.69 -2.54 6.70
CA SER A 108 -6.25 -2.36 6.91
C SER A 108 -5.44 -3.00 5.79
N ALA A 109 -4.27 -2.45 5.53
CA ALA A 109 -3.32 -3.06 4.62
C ALA A 109 -1.90 -2.95 5.18
N THR A 110 -1.09 -3.98 4.95
CA THR A 110 0.33 -3.97 5.24
C THR A 110 1.10 -4.39 4.00
N TYR A 111 2.15 -3.65 3.70
CA TYR A 111 3.17 -3.99 2.71
C TYR A 111 4.49 -4.16 3.43
N ASN A 112 5.18 -5.26 3.19
CA ASN A 112 6.50 -5.52 3.76
C ASN A 112 7.41 -6.14 2.71
N HIS A 113 8.54 -5.50 2.47
CA HIS A 113 9.60 -6.00 1.60
C HIS A 113 10.78 -6.43 2.47
N SER A 114 10.97 -7.73 2.62
CA SER A 114 12.05 -8.32 3.40
C SER A 114 13.18 -8.78 2.49
N GLY A 115 14.15 -7.91 2.27
CA GLY A 115 15.48 -8.23 1.74
C GLY A 115 15.55 -8.96 0.40
N GLY A 116 16.78 -9.32 0.00
CA GLY A 116 17.09 -10.07 -1.21
C GLY A 116 17.46 -9.20 -2.42
N PHE A 117 17.94 -9.84 -3.48
CA PHE A 117 18.33 -9.22 -4.75
C PHE A 117 17.14 -8.93 -5.69
N ALA A 118 15.98 -8.55 -5.10
CA ALA A 118 14.81 -8.23 -5.90
C ALA A 118 15.00 -6.88 -6.59
N LEU A 119 15.01 -6.86 -7.90
CA LEU A 119 15.12 -5.65 -8.72
C LEU A 119 13.96 -4.68 -8.49
N ASN A 120 12.79 -5.18 -8.05
CA ASN A 120 11.62 -4.37 -7.74
C ASN A 120 11.67 -3.63 -6.40
N LYS A 121 12.71 -3.83 -5.58
CA LYS A 121 12.82 -3.11 -4.29
C LYS A 121 12.94 -1.59 -4.48
N TRP A 122 13.52 -1.13 -5.59
CA TRP A 122 13.63 0.28 -5.96
C TRP A 122 12.44 0.80 -6.79
N ALA A 123 11.42 -0.01 -7.02
CA ALA A 123 10.20 0.46 -7.66
C ALA A 123 9.59 1.65 -6.88
N SER A 124 8.89 2.53 -7.58
CA SER A 124 8.27 3.72 -6.98
C SER A 124 7.27 3.34 -5.88
N THR A 125 6.97 4.28 -5.00
CA THR A 125 5.92 4.13 -3.98
C THR A 125 4.58 3.80 -4.64
N SER A 126 4.25 4.49 -5.73
CA SER A 126 3.04 4.23 -6.51
C SER A 126 2.98 2.80 -7.04
N THR A 127 4.05 2.29 -7.65
CA THR A 127 4.11 0.90 -8.16
C THR A 127 3.85 -0.13 -7.05
N LYS A 128 4.34 0.13 -5.84
CA LYS A 128 4.17 -0.77 -4.69
C LYS A 128 2.79 -0.65 -4.05
N MET A 129 2.28 0.56 -3.91
CA MET A 129 1.07 0.83 -3.14
C MET A 129 -0.22 0.81 -3.96
N THR A 130 -0.17 1.06 -5.27
CA THR A 130 -1.36 0.98 -6.13
C THR A 130 -2.10 -0.35 -5.98
N PRO A 131 -1.47 -1.53 -6.16
CA PRO A 131 -2.17 -2.80 -5.99
C PRO A 131 -2.69 -3.02 -4.56
N VAL A 132 -2.00 -2.50 -3.55
CA VAL A 132 -2.41 -2.60 -2.15
C VAL A 132 -3.69 -1.78 -1.88
N ILE A 133 -3.74 -0.56 -2.42
CA ILE A 133 -4.91 0.32 -2.29
C ILE A 133 -6.07 -0.23 -3.12
N ASP A 134 -5.81 -0.75 -4.31
CA ASP A 134 -6.83 -1.35 -5.17
C ASP A 134 -7.47 -2.58 -4.51
N GLU A 135 -6.69 -3.41 -3.84
CA GLU A 135 -7.23 -4.53 -3.07
C GLU A 135 -8.02 -4.05 -1.84
N LEU A 136 -7.53 -3.02 -1.12
CA LEU A 136 -8.21 -2.43 0.03
C LEU A 136 -9.62 -1.91 -0.35
N LEU A 137 -9.76 -1.33 -1.55
CA LEU A 137 -10.96 -0.69 -2.07
C LEU A 137 -11.70 -1.54 -3.13
N SER A 138 -11.37 -2.81 -3.28
CA SER A 138 -11.85 -3.69 -4.37
C SER A 138 -13.38 -3.88 -4.44
N GLY A 139 -14.11 -3.45 -3.40
CA GLY A 139 -15.58 -3.46 -3.39
C GLY A 139 -16.24 -2.21 -3.98
N PHE A 140 -15.45 -1.18 -4.33
CA PHE A 140 -15.94 0.08 -4.88
C PHE A 140 -15.73 0.15 -6.39
N ASP A 141 -16.61 0.89 -7.09
CA ASP A 141 -16.47 1.12 -8.52
C ASP A 141 -15.30 2.08 -8.81
N THR A 142 -14.46 1.69 -9.74
CA THR A 142 -13.40 2.58 -10.24
C THR A 142 -13.97 3.69 -11.11
N LYS A 143 -13.33 4.86 -11.07
CA LYS A 143 -13.64 5.95 -12.00
C LYS A 143 -13.29 5.47 -13.42
N SER A 144 -14.30 5.31 -14.28
CA SER A 144 -14.06 5.03 -15.69
C SER A 144 -13.18 6.13 -16.27
N ALA A 145 -12.04 5.75 -16.83
CA ALA A 145 -11.24 6.67 -17.62
C ALA A 145 -12.08 7.09 -18.85
N LYS A 146 -12.49 8.37 -18.88
CA LYS A 146 -13.10 8.98 -20.05
C LYS A 146 -12.01 9.44 -20.99
#